data_72b348d9d13aa63385224bb258dc8e7c
#
_entry.id   72b348d9d13aa63385224bb258dc8e7c
#
_cell.length_a   1.000
_cell.length_b   1.000
_cell.length_c   1.000
_cell.angle_alpha   90.00
_cell.angle_beta   90.00
_cell.angle_gamma   90.00
#
_symmetry.space_group_name_H-M   'P 1'
#
loop_
_entity.id
_entity.type
_entity.pdbx_description
1 polymer ?
#
loop_
_entity_poly.entity_id
_entity_poly.type
_entity_poly.pdbx_seq_one_letter_code
_entity_poly.pdbx_strand_id
1 'polypeptide(L)'
;MDELTDAQRDQLAARLRALRAELGRRLRDEQGLADTVTLDPSAVGRVSRVDALQHQAMAKASLRRIAVSLERVGAATERLEADPEAFGFCADCEEGIPWRRLLAAPDAVLCVACMEERGL
;
A
#
# COMPACT_ATOMS: atom_id res chain seq x y z
N MET A 1 -23.87 -3.12 10.28
CA MET A 1 -24.19 -2.39 9.80
C MET A 1 -23.99 -2.40 8.43
N ASP A 2 -23.76 -1.80 7.90
CA ASP A 2 -24.35 -1.46 6.79
C ASP A 2 -23.56 -1.68 5.56
N GLU A 3 -24.15 -2.25 4.56
CA GLU A 3 -23.57 -2.35 3.25
C GLU A 3 -23.28 -0.95 2.72
N LEU A 4 -22.23 -0.84 1.95
CA LEU A 4 -21.91 0.39 1.28
C LEU A 4 -22.95 0.68 0.20
N THR A 5 -23.21 1.97 -0.05
CA THR A 5 -24.05 2.36 -1.19
C THR A 5 -23.28 2.21 -2.48
N ASP A 6 -23.99 2.20 -3.61
CA ASP A 6 -23.36 2.15 -4.92
C ASP A 6 -22.42 3.34 -5.13
N ALA A 7 -22.84 4.53 -4.68
CA ALA A 7 -22.01 5.73 -4.78
C ALA A 7 -20.72 5.58 -3.96
N GLN A 8 -20.82 5.00 -2.78
CA GLN A 8 -19.64 4.74 -1.93
C GLN A 8 -18.72 3.73 -2.57
N ARG A 9 -19.25 2.66 -3.15
CA ARG A 9 -18.45 1.66 -3.88
C ARG A 9 -17.73 2.29 -5.06
N ASP A 10 -18.41 3.14 -5.82
CA ASP A 10 -17.81 3.85 -6.95
C ASP A 10 -16.66 4.75 -6.48
N GLN A 11 -16.86 5.43 -5.37
CA GLN A 11 -15.87 6.31 -4.78
C GLN A 11 -14.62 5.51 -4.34
N LEU A 12 -14.84 4.36 -3.71
CA LEU A 12 -13.72 3.49 -3.32
C LEU A 12 -13.00 2.92 -4.53
N ALA A 13 -13.72 2.53 -5.57
CA ALA A 13 -13.11 2.04 -6.80
C ALA A 13 -12.20 3.10 -7.42
N ALA A 14 -12.67 4.35 -7.48
CA ALA A 14 -11.88 5.46 -7.99
C ALA A 14 -10.65 5.71 -7.11
N ARG A 15 -10.81 5.64 -5.79
CA ARG A 15 -9.72 5.83 -4.85
C ARG A 15 -8.66 4.74 -4.99
N LEU A 16 -9.08 3.49 -5.16
CA LEU A 16 -8.17 2.37 -5.38
C LEU A 16 -7.38 2.53 -6.68
N ARG A 17 -8.04 2.96 -7.75
CA ARG A 17 -7.36 3.21 -9.03
C ARG A 17 -6.31 4.32 -8.89
N ALA A 18 -6.67 5.41 -8.23
CA ALA A 18 -5.74 6.54 -8.03
C ALA A 18 -4.55 6.12 -7.17
N LEU A 19 -4.79 5.37 -6.11
CA LEU A 19 -3.75 4.89 -5.22
C LEU A 19 -2.80 3.93 -5.95
N ARG A 20 -3.35 3.05 -6.76
CA ARG A 20 -2.55 2.11 -7.56
C ARG A 20 -1.62 2.85 -8.52
N ALA A 21 -2.15 3.87 -9.19
CA ALA A 21 -1.36 4.68 -10.12
C ALA A 21 -0.24 5.43 -9.40
N GLU A 22 -0.55 6.01 -8.23
CA GLU A 22 0.44 6.71 -7.42
C GLU A 22 1.56 5.78 -6.94
N LEU A 23 1.17 4.63 -6.40
CA LEU A 23 2.15 3.64 -5.93
C LEU A 23 3.03 3.12 -7.07
N GLY A 24 2.44 2.91 -8.25
CA GLY A 24 3.20 2.50 -9.43
C GLY A 24 4.24 3.54 -9.84
N ARG A 25 3.88 4.82 -9.80
CA ARG A 25 4.84 5.90 -10.08
C ARG A 25 5.96 5.94 -9.05
N ARG A 26 5.61 5.82 -7.77
CA ARG A 26 6.61 5.81 -6.70
C ARG A 26 7.56 4.63 -6.84
N LEU A 27 7.03 3.47 -7.21
CA LEU A 27 7.86 2.28 -7.42
C LEU A 27 8.90 2.53 -8.52
N ARG A 28 8.48 3.08 -9.65
CA ARG A 28 9.38 3.38 -10.76
C ARG A 28 10.43 4.43 -10.38
N ASP A 29 10.00 5.47 -9.67
CA ASP A 29 10.90 6.55 -9.26
C ASP A 29 11.96 6.02 -8.30
N GLU A 30 11.57 5.23 -7.32
CA GLU A 30 12.52 4.67 -6.35
C GLU A 30 13.42 3.60 -6.96
N GLN A 31 12.94 2.84 -7.93
CA GLN A 31 13.78 1.92 -8.69
C GLN A 31 14.86 2.69 -9.45
N GLY A 32 14.50 3.80 -10.08
CA GLY A 32 15.45 4.66 -10.77
C GLY A 32 16.52 5.20 -9.83
N LEU A 33 16.14 5.65 -8.65
CA LEU A 33 17.06 6.15 -7.65
C LEU A 33 18.01 5.05 -7.14
N ALA A 34 17.48 3.86 -6.89
CA ALA A 34 18.28 2.72 -6.45
C ALA A 34 19.33 2.34 -7.50
N ASP A 35 18.93 2.32 -8.77
CA ASP A 35 19.83 2.01 -9.87
C ASP A 35 20.92 3.07 -10.00
N THR A 36 20.57 4.34 -9.84
CA THR A 36 21.53 5.46 -9.90
C THR A 36 22.60 5.34 -8.83
N VAL A 37 22.19 5.00 -7.60
CA VAL A 37 23.13 4.80 -6.49
C VAL A 37 24.11 3.67 -6.80
N THR A 38 23.65 2.61 -7.45
CA THR A 38 24.48 1.46 -7.79
C THR A 38 25.50 1.79 -8.88
N LEU A 39 25.20 2.75 -9.74
CA LEU A 39 26.00 3.06 -10.91
C LEU A 39 27.09 4.10 -10.68
N ASP A 40 27.27 4.62 -9.48
CA ASP A 40 28.28 5.64 -9.21
C ASP A 40 29.49 5.05 -8.47
N PRO A 41 30.49 4.49 -9.21
CA PRO A 41 31.69 3.95 -8.59
C PRO A 41 32.67 5.03 -8.12
N SER A 42 32.38 6.29 -8.45
CA SER A 42 33.24 7.39 -8.07
C SER A 42 33.04 7.88 -6.64
N ALA A 43 32.09 7.35 -5.92
CA ALA A 43 31.95 7.58 -4.50
C ALA A 43 33.20 7.05 -3.81
N VAL A 44 34.04 7.92 -3.32
CA VAL A 44 35.38 7.59 -2.89
C VAL A 44 35.50 7.49 -1.39
N GLY A 45 36.17 6.43 -0.89
CA GLY A 45 36.49 6.25 0.50
C GLY A 45 35.56 5.28 1.22
N ARG A 46 36.08 4.73 2.34
CA ARG A 46 35.35 3.72 3.10
C ARG A 46 34.02 4.22 3.66
N VAL A 47 34.00 5.47 4.15
CA VAL A 47 32.79 6.08 4.74
C VAL A 47 31.73 6.21 3.66
N SER A 48 32.13 6.64 2.46
CA SER A 48 31.20 6.77 1.34
C SER A 48 30.62 5.43 0.92
N ARG A 49 31.40 4.35 0.98
CA ARG A 49 30.93 3.00 0.65
C ARG A 49 29.88 2.52 1.65
N VAL A 50 30.13 2.75 2.93
CA VAL A 50 29.19 2.37 3.99
C VAL A 50 27.90 3.13 3.83
N ASP A 51 27.97 4.44 3.59
CA ASP A 51 26.79 5.27 3.35
C ASP A 51 26.02 4.82 2.12
N ALA A 52 26.72 4.49 1.03
CA ALA A 52 26.08 4.01 -0.19
C ALA A 52 25.36 2.69 0.03
N LEU A 53 25.97 1.78 0.80
CA LEU A 53 25.34 0.49 1.15
C LEU A 53 24.11 0.69 2.02
N GLN A 54 24.16 1.62 2.97
CA GLN A 54 23.02 1.95 3.81
C GLN A 54 21.89 2.56 2.99
N HIS A 55 22.19 3.48 2.11
CA HIS A 55 21.19 4.09 1.21
C HIS A 55 20.56 3.02 0.31
N GLN A 56 21.36 2.10 -0.19
CA GLN A 56 20.87 1.02 -1.02
C GLN A 56 19.94 0.08 -0.25
N ALA A 57 20.29 -0.24 0.99
CA ALA A 57 19.47 -1.07 1.85
C ALA A 57 18.13 -0.40 2.17
N MET A 58 18.15 0.91 2.44
CA MET A 58 16.94 1.69 2.69
C MET A 58 16.06 1.77 1.45
N ALA A 59 16.67 1.96 0.28
CA ALA A 59 15.94 1.99 -0.99
C ALA A 59 15.26 0.65 -1.26
N LYS A 60 15.95 -0.45 -1.03
CA LYS A 60 15.37 -1.78 -1.19
C LYS A 60 14.22 -2.03 -0.23
N ALA A 61 14.36 -1.58 1.02
CA ALA A 61 13.28 -1.70 1.99
C ALA A 61 12.06 -0.88 1.58
N SER A 62 12.27 0.33 1.07
CA SER A 62 11.20 1.18 0.56
C SER A 62 10.49 0.53 -0.62
N LEU A 63 11.25 -0.04 -1.58
CA LEU A 63 10.69 -0.75 -2.71
C LEU A 63 9.81 -1.91 -2.27
N ARG A 64 10.25 -2.68 -1.27
CA ARG A 64 9.45 -3.79 -0.74
C ARG A 64 8.15 -3.29 -0.13
N ARG A 65 8.18 -2.19 0.61
CA ARG A 65 6.96 -1.63 1.22
C ARG A 65 5.96 -1.19 0.15
N ILE A 66 6.45 -0.55 -0.90
CA ILE A 66 5.59 -0.11 -2.00
C ILE A 66 5.00 -1.32 -2.71
N ALA A 67 5.80 -2.36 -2.96
CA ALA A 67 5.34 -3.58 -3.62
C ALA A 67 4.24 -4.27 -2.80
N VAL A 68 4.39 -4.35 -1.48
CA VAL A 68 3.37 -4.91 -0.59
C VAL A 68 2.09 -4.08 -0.65
N SER A 69 2.21 -2.74 -0.63
CA SER A 69 1.05 -1.86 -0.75
C SER A 69 0.33 -2.05 -2.08
N LEU A 70 1.07 -2.20 -3.17
CA LEU A 70 0.48 -2.49 -4.49
C LEU A 70 -0.29 -3.81 -4.50
N GLU A 71 0.25 -4.85 -3.87
CA GLU A 71 -0.45 -6.12 -3.76
C GLU A 71 -1.75 -5.98 -2.99
N ARG A 72 -1.74 -5.24 -1.89
CA ARG A 72 -2.93 -5.01 -1.08
C ARG A 72 -4.00 -4.25 -1.84
N VAL A 73 -3.60 -3.22 -2.57
CA VAL A 73 -4.51 -2.41 -3.39
C VAL A 73 -5.10 -3.26 -4.52
N GLY A 74 -4.27 -4.08 -5.17
CA GLY A 74 -4.73 -5.00 -6.20
C GLY A 74 -5.73 -6.01 -5.68
N ALA A 75 -5.46 -6.59 -4.50
CA ALA A 75 -6.37 -7.54 -3.86
C ALA A 75 -7.69 -6.88 -3.48
N ALA A 76 -7.64 -5.64 -2.97
CA ALA A 76 -8.85 -4.88 -2.64
C ALA A 76 -9.69 -4.60 -3.89
N THR A 77 -9.04 -4.23 -5.00
CA THR A 77 -9.72 -4.01 -6.27
C THR A 77 -10.43 -5.28 -6.73
N GLU A 78 -9.76 -6.40 -6.65
CA GLU A 78 -10.35 -7.70 -7.03
C GLU A 78 -11.55 -8.05 -6.17
N ARG A 79 -11.46 -7.84 -4.84
CA ARG A 79 -12.58 -8.12 -3.93
C ARG A 79 -13.77 -7.23 -4.25
N LEU A 80 -13.53 -5.96 -4.53
CA LEU A 80 -14.62 -5.02 -4.84
C LEU A 80 -15.31 -5.41 -6.15
N GLU A 81 -14.55 -5.85 -7.15
CA GLU A 81 -15.11 -6.28 -8.42
C GLU A 81 -15.83 -7.62 -8.32
N ALA A 82 -15.26 -8.56 -7.56
CA ALA A 82 -15.81 -9.91 -7.47
C ALA A 82 -17.08 -9.97 -6.61
N ASP A 83 -17.11 -9.25 -5.50
CA ASP A 83 -18.25 -9.25 -4.60
C ASP A 83 -18.43 -7.87 -3.94
N PRO A 84 -18.99 -6.92 -4.69
CA PRO A 84 -19.15 -5.55 -4.17
C PRO A 84 -19.98 -5.47 -2.89
N GLU A 85 -20.94 -6.36 -2.72
CA GLU A 85 -21.80 -6.35 -1.53
C GLU A 85 -21.07 -6.78 -0.27
N ALA A 86 -20.07 -7.65 -0.41
CA ALA A 86 -19.29 -8.12 0.73
C ALA A 86 -18.11 -7.20 1.07
N PHE A 87 -17.81 -6.23 0.20
CA PHE A 87 -16.69 -5.33 0.42
C PHE A 87 -16.96 -4.37 1.57
N GLY A 88 -15.93 -4.10 2.38
CA GLY A 88 -16.01 -3.13 3.46
C GLY A 88 -16.31 -3.71 4.83
N PHE A 89 -16.30 -5.03 4.95
CA PHE A 89 -16.50 -5.71 6.24
C PHE A 89 -15.18 -6.25 6.77
N CYS A 90 -15.02 -6.17 8.09
CA CYS A 90 -13.81 -6.69 8.74
C CYS A 90 -13.71 -8.20 8.58
N ALA A 91 -12.54 -8.68 8.20
CA ALA A 91 -12.31 -10.12 8.01
C ALA A 91 -12.40 -10.92 9.32
N ASP A 92 -12.14 -10.27 10.45
CA ASP A 92 -12.15 -10.97 11.75
C ASP A 92 -13.50 -10.92 12.45
N CYS A 93 -14.07 -9.74 12.64
CA CYS A 93 -15.32 -9.59 13.39
C CYS A 93 -16.55 -9.49 12.50
N GLU A 94 -16.35 -9.40 11.20
CA GLU A 94 -17.42 -9.33 10.20
C GLU A 94 -18.30 -8.08 10.28
N GLU A 95 -17.95 -7.12 11.14
CA GLU A 95 -18.65 -5.84 11.20
C GLU A 95 -18.15 -4.90 10.13
N GLY A 96 -18.98 -3.93 9.77
CA GLY A 96 -18.61 -2.93 8.77
C GLY A 96 -17.42 -2.10 9.22
N ILE A 97 -16.45 -1.94 8.34
CA ILE A 97 -15.32 -1.03 8.58
C ILE A 97 -15.85 0.39 8.39
N PRO A 98 -15.60 1.31 9.34
CA PRO A 98 -16.12 2.67 9.22
C PRO A 98 -15.71 3.35 7.92
N TRP A 99 -16.64 4.12 7.35
CA TRP A 99 -16.41 4.81 6.09
C TRP A 99 -15.15 5.66 6.08
N ARG A 100 -14.89 6.38 7.16
CA ARG A 100 -13.68 7.21 7.29
C ARG A 100 -12.41 6.38 7.12
N ARG A 101 -12.41 5.19 7.69
CA ARG A 101 -11.25 4.31 7.59
C ARG A 101 -11.09 3.79 6.17
N LEU A 102 -12.18 3.43 5.52
CA LEU A 102 -12.14 2.96 4.13
C LEU A 102 -11.65 4.05 3.18
N LEU A 103 -12.04 5.30 3.41
CA LEU A 103 -11.54 6.41 2.59
C LEU A 103 -10.04 6.62 2.77
N ALA A 104 -9.56 6.50 4.00
CA ALA A 104 -8.14 6.66 4.29
C ALA A 104 -7.32 5.45 3.85
N ALA A 105 -7.89 4.25 3.98
CA ALA A 105 -7.23 3.00 3.65
C ALA A 105 -8.20 2.07 2.93
N PRO A 106 -8.44 2.30 1.63
CA PRO A 106 -9.43 1.50 0.89
C PRO A 106 -9.05 0.04 0.73
N ASP A 107 -7.80 -0.31 1.02
CA ASP A 107 -7.31 -1.68 1.04
C ASP A 107 -7.47 -2.36 2.40
N ALA A 108 -8.04 -1.68 3.39
CA ALA A 108 -8.20 -2.21 4.74
C ALA A 108 -9.07 -3.47 4.75
N VAL A 109 -8.61 -4.50 5.47
CA VAL A 109 -9.35 -5.75 5.65
C VAL A 109 -9.79 -5.95 7.11
N LEU A 110 -9.27 -5.14 8.02
CA LEU A 110 -9.59 -5.21 9.45
C LEU A 110 -10.05 -3.85 9.96
N CYS A 111 -10.97 -3.86 10.91
CA CYS A 111 -11.30 -2.65 11.64
C CYS A 111 -10.16 -2.32 12.63
N VAL A 112 -10.16 -1.10 13.16
CA VAL A 112 -9.09 -0.67 14.08
C VAL A 112 -9.02 -1.56 15.31
N ALA A 113 -10.17 -1.92 15.88
CA ALA A 113 -10.21 -2.77 17.07
C ALA A 113 -9.56 -4.13 16.84
N CYS A 114 -9.85 -4.78 15.70
CA CYS A 114 -9.24 -6.07 15.38
C CYS A 114 -7.75 -5.95 15.07
N MET A 115 -7.34 -4.84 14.45
CA MET A 115 -5.91 -4.58 14.25
C MET A 115 -5.18 -4.47 15.58
N GLU A 116 -5.75 -3.74 16.53
CA GLU A 116 -5.17 -3.59 17.85
C GLU A 116 -5.07 -4.92 18.60
N GLU A 117 -6.09 -5.76 18.49
CA GLU A 117 -6.06 -7.09 19.09
C GLU A 117 -4.93 -7.95 18.54
N ARG A 118 -4.61 -7.79 17.27
CA ARG A 118 -3.53 -8.54 16.65
C ARG A 118 -2.16 -7.91 16.90
N GLY A 119 -2.11 -6.72 17.47
CA GLY A 119 -0.86 -6.00 17.71
C GLY A 119 -0.28 -5.37 16.45
N LEU A 120 -1.14 -5.05 15.52
CA LEU A 120 -0.72 -4.45 14.25
C LEU A 120 -0.72 -2.93 14.27
#